data_19f5f32108000a2635a21a93fe9f28ad
#
_entry.id   19f5f32108000a2635a21a93fe9f28ad
#
_cell.length_a   1.000
_cell.length_b   1.000
_cell.length_c   1.000
_cell.angle_alpha   90.00
_cell.angle_beta   90.00
_cell.angle_gamma   90.00
#
_symmetry.space_group_name_H-M   'P 1'
#
loop_
_entity.id
_entity.type
_entity.pdbx_description
1 polymer ?
#
loop_
_entity_poly.entity_id
_entity_poly.type
_entity_poly.pdbx_seq_one_letter_code
_entity_poly.pdbx_strand_id
1 'polypeptide(L)'
;MATENDNEKRVSPQRVLLHVCCGPCASACVPRLKDAGREVTMLFANSNIDTAEEFEHRRAEAERLAVHDGVAFSSLPYDHADWLEKVAKGFEDAPEKGARCARCFRYNLGKAAEWAAAHGFDSFTTSLTVSPHKPSEMVFAAGREVAENGGTAFLPEDFKKREGFKLSVARVKELGLYRQSYCGCEFSKIPKASCRRA
;
A
#
# COMPACT_ATOMS: atom_id res chain seq x y z
N MET A 1 -13.48 50.52 20.23
CA MET A 1 -12.68 49.29 20.49
C MET A 1 -13.44 48.15 19.86
N ALA A 2 -13.04 47.79 18.68
CA ALA A 2 -13.63 46.63 17.94
C ALA A 2 -12.78 45.42 18.27
N THR A 3 -13.39 44.44 18.90
CA THR A 3 -12.78 43.11 19.14
C THR A 3 -12.84 42.31 17.83
N GLU A 4 -11.71 42.18 17.19
CA GLU A 4 -11.53 41.27 16.08
C GLU A 4 -11.79 39.83 16.56
N ASN A 5 -12.85 39.26 16.05
CA ASN A 5 -13.23 37.86 16.29
C ASN A 5 -12.43 37.01 15.29
N ASP A 6 -11.23 36.59 15.68
CA ASP A 6 -10.44 35.59 14.96
C ASP A 6 -11.16 34.23 15.01
N ASN A 7 -12.13 34.08 14.12
CA ASN A 7 -12.73 32.78 13.84
C ASN A 7 -11.82 32.04 12.83
N GLU A 8 -10.61 31.62 13.27
CA GLU A 8 -9.81 30.67 12.55
C GLU A 8 -10.64 29.38 12.41
N LYS A 9 -11.25 29.21 11.26
CA LYS A 9 -11.82 27.90 10.86
C LYS A 9 -10.68 26.90 10.90
N ARG A 10 -10.58 26.11 11.96
CA ARG A 10 -9.73 24.92 12.01
C ARG A 10 -10.17 24.02 10.88
N VAL A 11 -9.44 24.06 9.77
CA VAL A 11 -9.62 23.10 8.67
C VAL A 11 -9.24 21.74 9.24
N SER A 12 -10.20 20.83 9.32
CA SER A 12 -9.94 19.46 9.76
C SER A 12 -8.87 18.84 8.88
N PRO A 13 -7.91 18.08 9.46
CA PRO A 13 -6.87 17.43 8.67
C PRO A 13 -7.50 16.49 7.64
N GLN A 14 -6.92 16.48 6.44
CA GLN A 14 -7.37 15.58 5.37
C GLN A 14 -7.18 14.12 5.79
N ARG A 15 -8.26 13.34 5.73
CA ARG A 15 -8.26 11.92 6.09
C ARG A 15 -7.75 11.09 4.89
N VAL A 16 -6.63 10.42 5.06
CA VAL A 16 -5.98 9.62 4.01
C VAL A 16 -5.95 8.15 4.40
N LEU A 17 -6.49 7.30 3.53
CA LEU A 17 -6.33 5.86 3.64
C LEU A 17 -5.00 5.44 2.98
N LEU A 18 -4.11 4.84 3.74
CA LEU A 18 -2.89 4.23 3.23
C LEU A 18 -3.09 2.73 3.02
N HIS A 19 -3.25 2.29 1.76
CA HIS A 19 -3.14 0.87 1.43
C HIS A 19 -1.73 0.37 1.73
N VAL A 20 -1.60 -0.63 2.59
CA VAL A 20 -0.31 -1.17 3.01
C VAL A 20 -0.11 -2.60 2.49
N CYS A 21 0.97 -2.82 1.75
CA CYS A 21 1.35 -4.15 1.28
C CYS A 21 2.14 -4.95 2.33
N CYS A 22 2.76 -4.27 3.30
CA CYS A 22 3.51 -4.85 4.41
C CYS A 22 3.98 -3.75 5.37
N GLY A 23 4.32 -4.10 6.62
CA GLY A 23 4.88 -3.19 7.61
C GLY A 23 6.11 -2.42 7.13
N PRO A 24 7.14 -3.09 6.56
CA PRO A 24 8.34 -2.43 6.05
C PRO A 24 8.08 -1.27 5.10
N CYS A 25 7.22 -1.44 4.10
CA CYS A 25 6.91 -0.38 3.16
C CYS A 25 6.14 0.77 3.82
N ALA A 26 5.14 0.44 4.65
CA ALA A 26 4.33 1.44 5.36
C ALA A 26 5.18 2.32 6.30
N SER A 27 6.26 1.77 6.86
CA SER A 27 7.12 2.48 7.82
C SER A 27 7.72 3.78 7.26
N ALA A 28 7.94 3.88 5.95
CA ALA A 28 8.40 5.10 5.30
C ALA A 28 7.25 6.05 4.90
N CYS A 29 6.02 5.54 4.78
CA CYS A 29 4.88 6.31 4.30
C CYS A 29 4.19 7.09 5.43
N VAL A 30 3.94 6.42 6.57
CA VAL A 30 3.20 7.02 7.69
C VAL A 30 3.81 8.33 8.17
N PRO A 31 5.13 8.42 8.49
CA PRO A 31 5.71 9.68 8.94
C PRO A 31 5.52 10.81 7.92
N ARG A 32 5.75 10.54 6.63
CA ARG A 32 5.62 11.55 5.56
C ARG A 32 4.21 12.09 5.41
N LEU A 33 3.20 11.23 5.56
CA LEU A 33 1.81 11.65 5.49
C LEU A 33 1.43 12.49 6.73
N LYS A 34 1.90 12.10 7.92
CA LYS A 34 1.71 12.89 9.16
C LYS A 34 2.41 14.25 9.09
N ASP A 35 3.65 14.29 8.60
CA ASP A 35 4.41 15.53 8.40
C ASP A 35 3.73 16.49 7.39
N ALA A 36 2.96 15.93 6.45
CA ALA A 36 2.11 16.68 5.53
C ALA A 36 0.74 17.10 6.15
N GLY A 37 0.57 16.96 7.45
CA GLY A 37 -0.64 17.35 8.18
C GLY A 37 -1.86 16.46 7.93
N ARG A 38 -1.66 15.20 7.52
CA ARG A 38 -2.75 14.27 7.19
C ARG A 38 -3.10 13.36 8.36
N GLU A 39 -4.38 13.08 8.51
CA GLU A 39 -4.88 12.01 9.38
C GLU A 39 -4.81 10.68 8.61
N VAL A 40 -3.99 9.74 9.10
CA VAL A 40 -3.67 8.50 8.39
C VAL A 40 -4.36 7.31 9.05
N THR A 41 -5.03 6.50 8.23
CA THR A 41 -5.46 5.14 8.60
C THR A 41 -4.78 4.15 7.66
N MET A 42 -4.20 3.08 8.21
CA MET A 42 -3.60 1.99 7.43
C MET A 42 -4.65 0.92 7.12
N LEU A 43 -4.73 0.50 5.84
CA LEU A 43 -5.56 -0.62 5.41
C LEU A 43 -4.68 -1.72 4.82
N PHE A 44 -4.74 -2.91 5.41
CA PHE A 44 -4.11 -4.12 4.86
C PHE A 44 -5.12 -4.89 3.99
N ALA A 45 -4.90 -4.88 2.67
CA ALA A 45 -5.79 -5.48 1.67
C ALA A 45 -4.96 -6.19 0.59
N ASN A 46 -4.52 -7.43 0.85
CA ASN A 46 -3.50 -8.12 0.06
C ASN A 46 -3.84 -9.59 -0.22
N SER A 47 -4.96 -9.85 -0.88
CA SER A 47 -5.36 -11.20 -1.28
C SER A 47 -4.40 -11.88 -2.28
N ASN A 48 -3.41 -11.14 -2.79
CA ASN A 48 -2.34 -11.67 -3.63
C ASN A 48 -1.28 -12.49 -2.87
N ILE A 49 -1.30 -12.49 -1.55
CA ILE A 49 -0.36 -13.29 -0.75
C ILE A 49 -0.77 -14.75 -0.83
N ASP A 50 0.16 -15.61 -1.17
CA ASP A 50 -0.07 -16.99 -1.61
C ASP A 50 -0.48 -17.96 -0.49
N THR A 51 -0.22 -17.63 0.78
CA THR A 51 -0.65 -18.45 1.91
C THR A 51 -1.30 -17.60 2.99
N ALA A 52 -2.28 -18.18 3.69
CA ALA A 52 -2.93 -17.54 4.82
C ALA A 52 -1.95 -17.24 5.96
N GLU A 53 -0.97 -18.11 6.17
CA GLU A 53 0.06 -17.92 7.19
C GLU A 53 0.92 -16.68 6.90
N GLU A 54 1.43 -16.52 5.67
CA GLU A 54 2.21 -15.36 5.27
C GLU A 54 1.35 -14.08 5.26
N PHE A 55 0.07 -14.19 4.89
CA PHE A 55 -0.89 -13.08 4.99
C PHE A 55 -1.00 -12.60 6.43
N GLU A 56 -1.28 -13.50 7.39
CA GLU A 56 -1.41 -13.15 8.81
C GLU A 56 -0.11 -12.61 9.38
N HIS A 57 1.03 -13.17 9.00
CA HIS A 57 2.33 -12.67 9.43
C HIS A 57 2.54 -11.21 8.99
N ARG A 58 2.31 -10.89 7.70
CA ARG A 58 2.45 -9.51 7.21
C ARG A 58 1.39 -8.56 7.77
N ARG A 59 0.17 -9.05 8.00
CA ARG A 59 -0.90 -8.29 8.61
C ARG A 59 -0.52 -7.88 10.04
N ALA A 60 -0.09 -8.84 10.85
CA ALA A 60 0.35 -8.58 12.23
C ALA A 60 1.51 -7.57 12.31
N GLU A 61 2.48 -7.67 11.39
CA GLU A 61 3.59 -6.71 11.31
C GLU A 61 3.13 -5.30 10.91
N ALA A 62 2.15 -5.20 10.02
CA ALA A 62 1.57 -3.91 9.65
C ALA A 62 0.77 -3.30 10.82
N GLU A 63 0.01 -4.12 11.55
CA GLU A 63 -0.71 -3.70 12.74
C GLU A 63 0.23 -3.24 13.86
N ARG A 64 1.32 -3.98 14.12
CA ARG A 64 2.36 -3.60 15.08
C ARG A 64 2.98 -2.24 14.74
N LEU A 65 3.23 -1.98 13.46
CA LEU A 65 3.70 -0.68 13.00
C LEU A 65 2.66 0.43 13.24
N ALA A 66 1.39 0.16 12.96
CA ALA A 66 0.31 1.14 13.15
C ALA A 66 0.20 1.56 14.62
N VAL A 67 0.27 0.60 15.54
CA VAL A 67 0.30 0.86 17.00
C VAL A 67 1.52 1.72 17.37
N HIS A 68 2.71 1.37 16.86
CA HIS A 68 3.93 2.14 17.11
C HIS A 68 3.84 3.58 16.61
N ASP A 69 3.30 3.78 15.39
CA ASP A 69 3.20 5.10 14.77
C ASP A 69 1.96 5.90 15.22
N GLY A 70 1.12 5.31 16.07
CA GLY A 70 -0.09 5.95 16.61
C GLY A 70 -1.10 6.29 15.53
N VAL A 71 -1.38 5.34 14.60
CA VAL A 71 -2.37 5.48 13.54
C VAL A 71 -3.38 4.33 13.58
N ALA A 72 -4.60 4.58 13.11
CA ALA A 72 -5.62 3.55 13.01
C ALA A 72 -5.24 2.47 11.99
N PHE A 73 -5.67 1.23 12.24
CA PHE A 73 -5.42 0.07 11.39
C PHE A 73 -6.72 -0.69 11.11
N SER A 74 -6.86 -1.15 9.87
CA SER A 74 -7.90 -2.09 9.46
C SER A 74 -7.33 -3.11 8.48
N SER A 75 -7.97 -4.26 8.35
CA SER A 75 -7.62 -5.27 7.35
C SER A 75 -8.87 -5.82 6.67
N LEU A 76 -8.74 -6.16 5.40
CA LEU A 76 -9.76 -6.93 4.69
C LEU A 76 -9.52 -8.44 4.87
N PRO A 77 -10.56 -9.25 4.72
CA PRO A 77 -10.44 -10.71 4.76
C PRO A 77 -9.45 -11.22 3.70
N TYR A 78 -8.77 -12.31 4.02
CA TYR A 78 -7.94 -13.04 3.07
C TYR A 78 -8.81 -13.82 2.10
N ASP A 79 -8.61 -13.58 0.80
CA ASP A 79 -9.33 -14.28 -0.27
C ASP A 79 -8.41 -14.46 -1.48
N HIS A 80 -7.49 -15.40 -1.36
CA HIS A 80 -6.53 -15.70 -2.42
C HIS A 80 -7.17 -16.41 -3.61
N ALA A 81 -8.23 -17.18 -3.37
CA ALA A 81 -8.96 -17.85 -4.44
C ALA A 81 -9.61 -16.86 -5.40
N ASP A 82 -10.24 -15.79 -4.88
CA ASP A 82 -10.80 -14.71 -5.69
C ASP A 82 -9.71 -13.96 -6.47
N TRP A 83 -8.54 -13.74 -5.85
CA TRP A 83 -7.40 -13.14 -6.53
C TRP A 83 -6.86 -14.03 -7.67
N LEU A 84 -6.74 -15.34 -7.46
CA LEU A 84 -6.33 -16.28 -8.52
C LEU A 84 -7.28 -16.22 -9.70
N GLU A 85 -8.58 -16.29 -9.46
CA GLU A 85 -9.59 -16.26 -10.53
C GLU A 85 -9.62 -14.92 -11.27
N LYS A 86 -9.61 -13.78 -10.56
CA LYS A 86 -9.77 -12.45 -11.16
C LYS A 86 -8.48 -11.84 -11.70
N VAL A 87 -7.33 -12.23 -11.16
CA VAL A 87 -6.04 -11.59 -11.47
C VAL A 87 -5.08 -12.51 -12.20
N ALA A 88 -4.86 -13.73 -11.68
CA ALA A 88 -3.82 -14.62 -12.18
C ALA A 88 -4.26 -15.44 -13.38
N LYS A 89 -5.52 -15.87 -13.41
CA LYS A 89 -6.07 -16.74 -14.48
C LYS A 89 -5.84 -16.17 -15.87
N GLY A 90 -5.15 -16.94 -16.70
CA GLY A 90 -4.74 -16.57 -18.05
C GLY A 90 -3.51 -15.64 -18.12
N PHE A 91 -2.87 -15.37 -16.97
CA PHE A 91 -1.66 -14.54 -16.87
C PHE A 91 -0.57 -15.23 -16.02
N GLU A 92 -0.66 -16.53 -15.80
CA GLU A 92 0.26 -17.31 -14.96
C GLU A 92 1.70 -17.21 -15.45
N ASP A 93 1.90 -17.18 -16.78
CA ASP A 93 3.22 -17.08 -17.41
C ASP A 93 3.68 -15.63 -17.62
N ALA A 94 2.86 -14.64 -17.26
CA ALA A 94 3.26 -13.24 -17.40
C ALA A 94 4.46 -12.94 -16.49
N PRO A 95 5.48 -12.23 -17.00
CA PRO A 95 6.65 -11.90 -16.18
C PRO A 95 6.28 -10.97 -15.03
N GLU A 96 7.13 -10.94 -14.00
CA GLU A 96 7.03 -9.91 -12.95
C GLU A 96 7.10 -8.50 -13.58
N LYS A 97 6.29 -7.57 -13.09
CA LYS A 97 6.04 -6.23 -13.65
C LYS A 97 5.28 -6.23 -14.99
N GLY A 98 4.79 -7.37 -15.45
CA GLY A 98 3.93 -7.50 -16.63
C GLY A 98 2.44 -7.34 -16.33
N ALA A 99 1.61 -7.89 -17.24
CA ALA A 99 0.15 -7.75 -17.20
C ALA A 99 -0.49 -8.24 -15.90
N ARG A 100 -0.04 -9.40 -15.36
CA ARG A 100 -0.52 -9.91 -14.07
C ARG A 100 -0.31 -8.90 -12.94
N CYS A 101 0.87 -8.27 -12.87
CA CYS A 101 1.14 -7.26 -11.83
C CYS A 101 0.27 -6.01 -11.98
N ALA A 102 -0.01 -5.56 -13.20
CA ALA A 102 -0.92 -4.45 -13.45
C ALA A 102 -2.35 -4.78 -12.95
N ARG A 103 -2.85 -5.99 -13.24
CA ARG A 103 -4.14 -6.48 -12.73
C ARG A 103 -4.15 -6.58 -11.20
N CYS A 104 -3.05 -7.08 -10.61
CA CYS A 104 -2.88 -7.19 -9.17
C CYS A 104 -2.96 -5.81 -8.47
N PHE A 105 -2.32 -4.79 -9.04
CA PHE A 105 -2.42 -3.43 -8.48
C PHE A 105 -3.85 -2.89 -8.55
N ARG A 106 -4.54 -3.05 -9.70
CA ARG A 106 -5.95 -2.65 -9.81
C ARG A 106 -6.83 -3.36 -8.79
N TYR A 107 -6.66 -4.66 -8.63
CA TYR A 107 -7.45 -5.47 -7.71
C TYR A 107 -7.29 -5.01 -6.25
N ASN A 108 -6.05 -4.89 -5.76
CA ASN A 108 -5.80 -4.50 -4.37
C ASN A 108 -6.14 -3.03 -4.12
N LEU A 109 -5.82 -2.14 -5.06
CA LEU A 109 -6.14 -0.71 -4.95
C LEU A 109 -7.65 -0.46 -5.13
N GLY A 110 -8.35 -1.26 -5.93
CA GLY A 110 -9.81 -1.21 -6.05
C GLY A 110 -10.48 -1.49 -4.71
N LYS A 111 -10.10 -2.57 -4.03
CA LYS A 111 -10.59 -2.87 -2.67
C LYS A 111 -10.28 -1.73 -1.68
N ALA A 112 -9.12 -1.11 -1.80
CA ALA A 112 -8.77 0.04 -0.95
C ALA A 112 -9.60 1.29 -1.27
N ALA A 113 -9.86 1.59 -2.54
CA ALA A 113 -10.70 2.71 -2.98
C ALA A 113 -12.15 2.53 -2.52
N GLU A 114 -12.73 1.34 -2.70
CA GLU A 114 -14.07 0.99 -2.22
C GLU A 114 -14.19 1.17 -0.71
N TRP A 115 -13.21 0.67 0.05
CA TRP A 115 -13.19 0.83 1.49
C TRP A 115 -13.06 2.29 1.92
N ALA A 116 -12.22 3.06 1.24
CA ALA A 116 -12.04 4.49 1.49
C ALA A 116 -13.35 5.27 1.27
N ALA A 117 -14.05 5.01 0.17
CA ALA A 117 -15.34 5.61 -0.12
C ALA A 117 -16.40 5.28 0.94
N ALA A 118 -16.51 4.00 1.30
CA ALA A 118 -17.48 3.53 2.29
C ALA A 118 -17.25 4.13 3.71
N HIS A 119 -16.02 4.55 4.02
CA HIS A 119 -15.66 5.09 5.34
C HIS A 119 -15.38 6.59 5.33
N GLY A 120 -15.69 7.29 4.24
CA GLY A 120 -15.63 8.75 4.14
C GLY A 120 -14.22 9.31 4.20
N PHE A 121 -13.23 8.66 3.57
CA PHE A 121 -11.89 9.20 3.40
C PHE A 121 -11.86 10.21 2.24
N ASP A 122 -11.09 11.29 2.40
CA ASP A 122 -10.91 12.31 1.36
C ASP A 122 -10.09 11.78 0.19
N SER A 123 -9.13 10.90 0.50
CA SER A 123 -8.26 10.29 -0.50
C SER A 123 -7.67 8.98 0.00
N PHE A 124 -7.14 8.18 -0.96
CA PHE A 124 -6.32 7.02 -0.64
C PHE A 124 -4.99 7.04 -1.38
N THR A 125 -4.02 6.35 -0.84
CA THR A 125 -2.68 6.17 -1.43
C THR A 125 -2.16 4.76 -1.12
N THR A 126 -0.92 4.45 -1.52
CA THR A 126 -0.37 3.11 -1.33
C THR A 126 1.10 3.10 -0.99
N SER A 127 1.50 2.19 -0.11
CA SER A 127 2.91 1.91 0.22
C SER A 127 3.67 1.15 -0.88
N LEU A 128 3.00 0.72 -1.95
CA LEU A 128 3.63 -0.04 -3.04
C LEU A 128 4.80 0.71 -3.69
N THR A 129 4.70 2.03 -3.77
CA THR A 129 5.71 2.88 -4.43
C THR A 129 7.02 3.03 -3.65
N VAL A 130 7.11 2.56 -2.41
CA VAL A 130 8.38 2.51 -1.64
C VAL A 130 9.36 1.51 -2.27
N SER A 131 8.83 0.40 -2.79
CA SER A 131 9.66 -0.67 -3.33
C SER A 131 10.34 -0.27 -4.65
N PRO A 132 11.68 -0.43 -4.78
CA PRO A 132 12.38 -0.20 -6.04
C PRO A 132 11.99 -1.22 -7.13
N HIS A 133 11.38 -2.33 -6.74
CA HIS A 133 10.94 -3.37 -7.66
C HIS A 133 9.55 -3.13 -8.26
N LYS A 134 8.83 -2.10 -7.81
CA LYS A 134 7.49 -1.76 -8.32
C LYS A 134 7.56 -0.46 -9.15
N PRO A 135 7.20 -0.49 -10.45
CA PRO A 135 7.15 0.71 -11.27
C PRO A 135 6.08 1.67 -10.75
N SER A 136 6.45 2.89 -10.33
CA SER A 136 5.51 3.87 -9.79
C SER A 136 4.42 4.24 -10.80
N GLU A 137 4.75 4.40 -12.07
CA GLU A 137 3.78 4.75 -13.11
C GLU A 137 2.70 3.68 -13.29
N MET A 138 3.06 2.39 -13.21
CA MET A 138 2.07 1.31 -13.26
C MET A 138 1.14 1.32 -12.04
N VAL A 139 1.69 1.61 -10.85
CA VAL A 139 0.90 1.74 -9.62
C VAL A 139 -0.02 2.96 -9.69
N PHE A 140 0.47 4.09 -10.21
CA PHE A 140 -0.31 5.31 -10.37
C PHE A 140 -1.42 5.16 -11.40
N ALA A 141 -1.14 4.49 -12.53
CA ALA A 141 -2.17 4.21 -13.53
C ALA A 141 -3.30 3.39 -12.92
N ALA A 142 -2.98 2.32 -12.19
CA ALA A 142 -3.97 1.51 -11.49
C ALA A 142 -4.75 2.32 -10.43
N GLY A 143 -4.06 3.16 -9.65
CA GLY A 143 -4.68 3.99 -8.62
C GLY A 143 -5.65 5.01 -9.18
N ARG A 144 -5.31 5.68 -10.29
CA ARG A 144 -6.20 6.63 -10.98
C ARG A 144 -7.42 5.95 -11.57
N GLU A 145 -7.20 4.83 -12.26
CA GLU A 145 -8.28 4.05 -12.87
C GLU A 145 -9.34 3.61 -11.84
N VAL A 146 -8.91 3.10 -10.69
CA VAL A 146 -9.86 2.68 -9.65
C VAL A 146 -10.49 3.86 -8.91
N ALA A 147 -9.82 5.01 -8.82
CA ALA A 147 -10.38 6.23 -8.23
C ALA A 147 -11.53 6.81 -9.06
N GLU A 148 -11.41 6.77 -10.39
CA GLU A 148 -12.46 7.21 -11.32
C GLU A 148 -13.77 6.41 -11.13
N ASN A 149 -13.64 5.13 -10.80
CA ASN A 149 -14.78 4.23 -10.58
C ASN A 149 -15.28 4.23 -9.13
N GLY A 150 -14.45 4.61 -8.16
CA GLY A 150 -14.71 4.44 -6.72
C GLY A 150 -15.11 5.69 -5.95
N GLY A 151 -15.08 6.88 -6.58
CA GLY A 151 -15.52 8.14 -5.95
C GLY A 151 -14.59 8.72 -4.87
N THR A 152 -13.44 8.08 -4.58
CA THR A 152 -12.43 8.59 -3.65
C THR A 152 -11.16 8.95 -4.40
N ALA A 153 -10.60 10.13 -4.17
CA ALA A 153 -9.42 10.62 -4.87
C ALA A 153 -8.18 9.75 -4.59
N PHE A 154 -7.43 9.41 -5.64
CA PHE A 154 -6.12 8.78 -5.48
C PHE A 154 -5.02 9.83 -5.31
N LEU A 155 -4.21 9.70 -4.26
CA LEU A 155 -3.04 10.53 -4.01
C LEU A 155 -1.79 9.82 -4.58
N PRO A 156 -1.24 10.26 -5.74
CA PRO A 156 -0.12 9.62 -6.41
C PRO A 156 1.23 10.00 -5.78
N GLU A 157 1.47 9.58 -4.55
CA GLU A 157 2.71 9.84 -3.83
C GLU A 157 3.78 8.80 -4.19
N ASP A 158 4.91 9.24 -4.75
CA ASP A 158 6.05 8.37 -4.99
C ASP A 158 6.96 8.32 -3.75
N PHE A 159 6.65 7.37 -2.89
CA PHE A 159 7.39 7.19 -1.64
C PHE A 159 8.85 6.71 -1.83
N LYS A 160 9.30 6.31 -3.03
CA LYS A 160 10.73 6.07 -3.34
C LYS A 160 11.55 7.36 -3.31
N LYS A 161 10.94 8.46 -3.74
CA LYS A 161 11.60 9.77 -3.75
C LYS A 161 12.04 10.15 -2.33
N ARG A 162 13.03 11.07 -2.24
CA ARG A 162 13.57 11.52 -0.95
C ARG A 162 14.03 10.35 -0.08
N GLU A 163 14.74 9.38 -0.68
CA GLU A 163 15.34 8.22 -0.02
C GLU A 163 14.36 7.31 0.76
N GLY A 164 13.08 7.26 0.38
CA GLY A 164 12.06 6.54 1.13
C GLY A 164 12.35 5.04 1.31
N PHE A 165 12.99 4.40 0.33
CA PHE A 165 13.40 3.01 0.49
C PHE A 165 14.50 2.86 1.56
N LYS A 166 15.50 3.76 1.61
CA LYS A 166 16.54 3.75 2.66
C LYS A 166 15.93 3.99 4.04
N LEU A 167 14.99 4.93 4.14
CA LEU A 167 14.24 5.18 5.37
C LEU A 167 13.49 3.92 5.83
N SER A 168 12.79 3.25 4.90
CA SER A 168 12.11 1.98 5.19
C SER A 168 13.09 0.93 5.75
N VAL A 169 14.27 0.77 5.14
CA VAL A 169 15.30 -0.18 5.60
C VAL A 169 15.80 0.16 7.00
N ALA A 170 16.06 1.44 7.27
CA ALA A 170 16.52 1.90 8.59
C ALA A 170 15.45 1.62 9.67
N ARG A 171 14.19 1.97 9.42
CA ARG A 171 13.09 1.74 10.37
C ARG A 171 12.79 0.26 10.59
N VAL A 172 12.91 -0.57 9.56
CA VAL A 172 12.81 -2.04 9.70
C VAL A 172 13.84 -2.58 10.67
N LYS A 173 15.09 -2.10 10.58
CA LYS A 173 16.16 -2.52 11.49
C LYS A 173 15.91 -2.03 12.91
N GLU A 174 15.52 -0.79 13.07
CA GLU A 174 15.22 -0.15 14.36
C GLU A 174 14.08 -0.86 15.08
N LEU A 175 12.98 -1.13 14.38
CA LEU A 175 11.76 -1.69 14.94
C LEU A 175 11.74 -3.23 14.95
N GLY A 176 12.75 -3.89 14.37
CA GLY A 176 12.79 -5.34 14.24
C GLY A 176 11.60 -5.90 13.43
N LEU A 177 11.18 -5.19 12.36
CA LEU A 177 10.04 -5.64 11.55
C LEU A 177 10.43 -6.80 10.62
N TYR A 178 9.54 -7.77 10.47
CA TYR A 178 9.70 -8.82 9.49
C TYR A 178 9.72 -8.25 8.06
N ARG A 179 10.75 -8.60 7.31
CA ARG A 179 10.91 -8.20 5.92
C ARG A 179 10.86 -9.41 5.01
N GLN A 180 9.81 -9.51 4.21
CA GLN A 180 9.63 -10.56 3.23
C GLN A 180 10.67 -10.50 2.10
N SER A 181 11.00 -11.66 1.55
CA SER A 181 11.95 -11.81 0.44
C SER A 181 11.31 -11.81 -0.96
N TYR A 182 9.97 -11.87 -1.05
CA TYR A 182 9.22 -11.93 -2.31
C TYR A 182 7.99 -11.02 -2.29
N CYS A 183 7.38 -10.75 -3.46
CA CYS A 183 6.26 -9.81 -3.58
C CYS A 183 5.02 -10.24 -2.80
N GLY A 184 4.72 -11.55 -2.77
CA GLY A 184 3.59 -12.13 -2.06
C GLY A 184 2.93 -13.25 -2.84
N CYS A 185 2.74 -13.14 -4.15
CA CYS A 185 2.16 -14.21 -4.93
C CYS A 185 3.17 -15.33 -5.24
N GLU A 186 2.70 -16.54 -5.46
CA GLU A 186 3.48 -17.73 -5.82
C GLU A 186 4.38 -17.50 -7.03
N PHE A 187 3.90 -16.71 -8.01
CA PHE A 187 4.64 -16.39 -9.23
C PHE A 187 5.88 -15.52 -9.00
N SER A 188 5.98 -14.88 -7.84
CA SER A 188 7.17 -14.09 -7.45
C SER A 188 8.22 -14.90 -6.68
N LYS A 189 7.90 -16.15 -6.33
CA LYS A 189 8.82 -17.11 -5.69
C LYS A 189 9.67 -17.88 -6.69
N ILE A 190 9.34 -17.85 -7.98
CA ILE A 190 10.09 -18.59 -9.01
C ILE A 190 11.54 -18.09 -8.99
N PRO A 191 12.53 -18.97 -8.78
CA PRO A 191 13.91 -18.57 -8.83
C PRO A 191 14.19 -17.91 -10.19
N LYS A 192 14.75 -16.72 -10.19
CA LYS A 192 15.28 -16.12 -11.43
C LYS A 192 16.22 -17.16 -12.00
N ALA A 193 15.85 -17.76 -13.14
CA ALA A 193 16.73 -18.65 -13.86
C ALA A 193 18.09 -17.98 -13.92
N SER A 194 19.10 -18.62 -13.38
CA SER A 194 20.46 -18.10 -13.34
C SER A 194 20.83 -17.70 -14.76
N CYS A 195 20.95 -16.40 -15.00
CA CYS A 195 21.54 -15.89 -16.24
C CYS A 195 22.97 -16.41 -16.27
N ARG A 196 23.19 -17.58 -16.82
CA ARG A 196 24.52 -18.09 -17.13
C ARG A 196 25.06 -17.11 -18.16
N ARG A 197 26.01 -16.29 -17.72
CA ARG A 197 26.87 -15.54 -18.63
C ARG A 197 27.54 -16.57 -19.53
N ALA A 198 27.23 -16.54 -20.82
CA ALA A 198 28.04 -17.11 -21.86
C ALA A 198 29.19 -16.17 -22.15
#